data_7df194a59979a72ef7d38f94801660e0
#
_entry.id   7df194a59979a72ef7d38f94801660e0
#
_cell.length_a   1.000
_cell.length_b   1.000
_cell.length_c   1.000
_cell.angle_alpha   90.00
_cell.angle_beta   90.00
_cell.angle_gamma   90.00
#
_symmetry.space_group_name_H-M   'P 1'
#
loop_
_entity.id
_entity.type
_entity.pdbx_description
1 polymer ?
#
loop_
_entity_poly.entity_id
_entity_poly.type
_entity_poly.pdbx_seq_one_letter_code
_entity_poly.pdbx_strand_id
1 'polypeptide(L)'
;EHKESQLSAITLQMRQKNELLEEIKSIIHKKEDTTEKQLSKVINSHFTQDNNWNDFDKYFESVNKNFYNKLKQKYPDISSNDLKICALIKLNLSIKEMASILNISPDSVKTARYRLRKKLQLTTEDNLTEFILSV
;
A
#
# COMPACT_ATOMS: atom_id res chain seq x y z
N GLU A 1 15.75 13.74 -7.69
CA GLU A 1 14.61 14.15 -8.50
C GLU A 1 14.11 13.05 -9.43
N HIS A 2 15.00 12.44 -10.20
CA HIS A 2 14.63 11.33 -11.07
C HIS A 2 13.99 10.16 -10.32
N LYS A 3 14.53 9.83 -9.15
CA LYS A 3 14.04 8.71 -8.35
C LYS A 3 12.66 8.97 -7.77
N GLU A 4 12.37 10.20 -7.37
CA GLU A 4 11.05 10.59 -6.89
C GLU A 4 10.01 10.53 -7.99
N SER A 5 10.35 10.99 -9.19
CA SER A 5 9.49 10.91 -10.37
C SER A 5 9.19 9.46 -10.74
N GLN A 6 10.19 8.58 -10.69
CA GLN A 6 10.02 7.16 -10.96
C GLN A 6 9.14 6.49 -9.92
N LEU A 7 9.33 6.84 -8.66
CA LEU A 7 8.50 6.31 -7.57
C LEU A 7 7.04 6.72 -7.73
N SER A 8 6.78 7.98 -8.08
CA SER A 8 5.43 8.48 -8.33
C SER A 8 4.78 7.77 -9.52
N ALA A 9 5.55 7.53 -10.58
CA ALA A 9 5.05 6.82 -11.76
C ALA A 9 4.70 5.37 -11.43
N ILE A 10 5.52 4.67 -10.66
CA ILE A 10 5.27 3.29 -10.24
C ILE A 10 4.01 3.23 -9.36
N THR A 11 3.86 4.14 -8.42
CA THR A 11 2.69 4.22 -7.55
C THR A 11 1.42 4.44 -8.37
N LEU A 12 1.46 5.33 -9.35
CA LEU A 12 0.33 5.58 -10.24
C LEU A 12 -0.01 4.34 -11.08
N GLN A 13 0.99 3.63 -11.60
CA GLN A 13 0.77 2.38 -12.32
C GLN A 13 0.09 1.33 -11.46
N MET A 14 0.50 1.20 -10.20
CA MET A 14 -0.13 0.25 -9.28
C MET A 14 -1.60 0.58 -9.06
N ARG A 15 -1.93 1.86 -8.88
CA ARG A 15 -3.30 2.32 -8.75
C ARG A 15 -4.12 2.01 -10.00
N GLN A 16 -3.60 2.33 -11.17
CA GLN A 16 -4.30 2.12 -12.43
C GLN A 16 -4.55 0.64 -12.70
N LYS A 17 -3.56 -0.22 -12.42
CA LYS A 17 -3.72 -1.66 -12.55
C LYS A 17 -4.80 -2.19 -11.63
N ASN A 18 -4.81 -1.75 -10.37
CA ASN A 18 -5.79 -2.21 -9.39
C ASN A 18 -7.20 -1.72 -9.73
N GLU A 19 -7.34 -0.49 -10.19
CA GLU A 19 -8.62 0.06 -10.63
C GLU A 19 -9.17 -0.71 -11.82
N LEU A 20 -8.33 -1.01 -12.81
CA LEU A 20 -8.71 -1.81 -13.96
C LEU A 20 -9.12 -3.22 -13.55
N LEU A 21 -8.37 -3.82 -12.64
CA LEU A 21 -8.64 -5.16 -12.11
C LEU A 21 -10.00 -5.22 -11.41
N GLU A 22 -10.34 -4.20 -10.62
CA GLU A 22 -11.64 -4.12 -9.95
C GLU A 22 -12.77 -3.98 -10.95
N GLU A 23 -12.56 -3.21 -12.01
CA GLU A 23 -13.53 -3.05 -13.09
C GLU A 23 -13.79 -4.39 -13.80
N ILE A 24 -12.70 -5.13 -14.12
CA ILE A 24 -12.80 -6.45 -14.72
C ILE A 24 -13.54 -7.42 -13.79
N LYS A 25 -13.22 -7.44 -12.52
CA LYS A 25 -13.89 -8.26 -11.51
C LYS A 25 -15.40 -7.95 -11.44
N SER A 26 -15.74 -6.67 -11.47
CA SER A 26 -17.14 -6.24 -11.44
C SER A 26 -17.91 -6.77 -12.63
N ILE A 27 -17.31 -6.76 -13.81
CA ILE A 27 -17.94 -7.28 -15.04
C ILE A 27 -18.11 -8.81 -14.95
N ILE A 28 -17.08 -9.52 -14.47
CA ILE A 28 -17.09 -10.98 -14.33
C ILE A 28 -18.14 -11.43 -13.31
N HIS A 29 -18.23 -10.76 -12.17
CA HIS A 29 -19.18 -11.14 -11.10
C HIS A 29 -20.65 -11.03 -11.52
N LYS A 30 -20.95 -10.24 -12.51
CA LYS A 30 -22.34 -10.10 -13.00
C LYS A 30 -22.85 -11.36 -13.72
N LYS A 31 -21.98 -12.30 -14.05
CA LYS A 31 -22.34 -13.49 -14.84
C LYS A 31 -22.51 -14.79 -14.04
N GLU A 32 -22.28 -14.79 -12.76
CA GLU A 32 -22.50 -15.90 -11.82
C GLU A 32 -21.87 -17.25 -12.20
N ASP A 33 -20.72 -17.26 -12.87
CA ASP A 33 -20.05 -18.50 -13.26
C ASP A 33 -18.85 -18.77 -12.37
N THR A 34 -18.74 -20.03 -11.85
CA THR A 34 -17.64 -20.47 -11.00
C THR A 34 -16.28 -20.40 -11.69
N THR A 35 -16.23 -20.66 -12.99
CA THR A 35 -15.02 -20.56 -13.79
C THR A 35 -14.50 -19.11 -13.81
N GLU A 36 -15.41 -18.16 -13.81
CA GLU A 36 -15.06 -16.74 -13.81
C GLU A 36 -14.48 -16.31 -12.46
N LYS A 37 -14.96 -16.89 -11.34
CA LYS A 37 -14.36 -16.65 -10.02
C LYS A 37 -12.93 -17.14 -9.97
N GLN A 38 -12.63 -18.30 -10.55
CA GLN A 38 -11.27 -18.83 -10.64
C GLN A 38 -10.39 -17.93 -11.51
N LEU A 39 -10.91 -17.47 -12.65
CA LEU A 39 -10.20 -16.57 -13.53
C LEU A 39 -9.92 -15.23 -12.82
N SER A 40 -10.88 -14.74 -12.06
CA SER A 40 -10.73 -13.51 -11.27
C SER A 40 -9.60 -13.65 -10.25
N LYS A 41 -9.50 -14.80 -9.59
CA LYS A 41 -8.39 -15.08 -8.66
C LYS A 41 -7.04 -15.09 -9.35
N VAL A 42 -6.96 -15.73 -10.52
CA VAL A 42 -5.71 -15.80 -11.31
C VAL A 42 -5.29 -14.40 -11.77
N ILE A 43 -6.23 -13.61 -12.27
CA ILE A 43 -5.98 -12.24 -12.70
C ILE A 43 -5.49 -11.41 -11.51
N ASN A 44 -6.18 -11.52 -10.37
CA ASN A 44 -5.81 -10.79 -9.16
C ASN A 44 -4.40 -11.17 -8.69
N SER A 45 -4.11 -12.47 -8.65
CA SER A 45 -2.79 -12.99 -8.28
C SER A 45 -1.70 -12.47 -9.23
N HIS A 46 -1.99 -12.42 -10.52
CA HIS A 46 -1.04 -11.99 -11.54
C HIS A 46 -0.73 -10.50 -11.47
N PHE A 47 -1.76 -9.67 -11.26
CA PHE A 47 -1.62 -8.20 -11.28
C PHE A 47 -1.21 -7.61 -9.94
N THR A 48 -1.42 -8.32 -8.83
CA THR A 48 -1.04 -7.83 -7.48
C THR A 48 0.21 -8.53 -6.95
N GLN A 49 1.03 -9.09 -7.84
CA GLN A 49 2.25 -9.80 -7.46
C GLN A 49 3.33 -8.88 -6.92
N ASP A 50 4.26 -9.50 -6.19
CA ASP A 50 5.36 -8.85 -5.47
C ASP A 50 6.28 -8.01 -6.34
N ASN A 51 6.30 -8.21 -7.67
CA ASN A 51 7.16 -7.46 -8.57
C ASN A 51 6.94 -5.95 -8.49
N ASN A 52 5.68 -5.51 -8.39
CA ASN A 52 5.37 -4.09 -8.24
C ASN A 52 5.89 -3.54 -6.92
N TRP A 53 5.78 -4.33 -5.84
CA TRP A 53 6.28 -3.92 -4.54
C TRP A 53 7.81 -3.94 -4.46
N ASN A 54 8.45 -4.88 -5.14
CA ASN A 54 9.92 -4.89 -5.22
C ASN A 54 10.45 -3.64 -5.91
N ASP A 55 9.84 -3.24 -7.02
CA ASP A 55 10.21 -2.01 -7.72
C ASP A 55 9.92 -0.79 -6.86
N PHE A 56 8.76 -0.76 -6.21
CA PHE A 56 8.38 0.31 -5.29
C PHE A 56 9.43 0.46 -4.18
N ASP A 57 9.77 -0.63 -3.50
CA ASP A 57 10.73 -0.61 -2.39
C ASP A 57 12.10 -0.13 -2.83
N LYS A 58 12.55 -0.57 -4.00
CA LYS A 58 13.84 -0.16 -4.55
C LYS A 58 13.94 1.35 -4.71
N TYR A 59 12.93 1.96 -5.33
CA TYR A 59 12.93 3.40 -5.53
C TYR A 59 12.60 4.16 -4.26
N PHE A 60 11.71 3.64 -3.43
CA PHE A 60 11.37 4.27 -2.16
C PHE A 60 12.59 4.36 -1.23
N GLU A 61 13.33 3.26 -1.08
CA GLU A 61 14.54 3.26 -0.24
C GLU A 61 15.63 4.17 -0.79
N SER A 62 15.70 4.34 -2.10
CA SER A 62 16.69 5.23 -2.70
C SER A 62 16.41 6.71 -2.40
N VAL A 63 15.14 7.07 -2.18
CA VAL A 63 14.72 8.43 -1.82
C VAL A 63 14.70 8.62 -0.30
N ASN A 64 14.24 7.59 0.43
CA ASN A 64 14.09 7.63 1.89
C ASN A 64 14.99 6.58 2.54
N LYS A 65 16.29 6.84 2.52
CA LYS A 65 17.31 5.91 3.02
C LYS A 65 17.08 5.55 4.48
N ASN A 66 17.18 4.25 4.77
CA ASN A 66 17.05 3.70 6.12
C ASN A 66 15.70 3.88 6.79
N PHE A 67 14.69 4.32 6.05
CA PHE A 67 13.35 4.52 6.61
C PHE A 67 12.82 3.25 7.28
N TYR A 68 12.84 2.12 6.55
CA TYR A 68 12.37 0.84 7.09
C TYR A 68 13.21 0.37 8.27
N ASN A 69 14.52 0.51 8.17
CA ASN A 69 15.43 0.09 9.24
C ASN A 69 15.21 0.88 10.52
N LYS A 70 15.01 2.18 10.41
CA LYS A 70 14.71 3.04 11.56
C LYS A 70 13.44 2.58 12.27
N LEU A 71 12.40 2.25 11.51
CA LEU A 71 11.13 1.79 12.08
C LEU A 71 11.28 0.40 12.72
N LYS A 72 11.97 -0.52 12.06
CA LYS A 72 12.19 -1.87 12.59
C LYS A 72 13.00 -1.87 13.88
N GLN A 73 14.02 -1.02 13.95
CA GLN A 73 14.85 -0.93 15.15
C GLN A 73 14.08 -0.37 16.34
N LYS A 74 13.26 0.64 16.10
CA LYS A 74 12.48 1.29 17.14
C LYS A 74 11.24 0.52 17.54
N TYR A 75 10.63 -0.19 16.57
CA TYR A 75 9.38 -0.93 16.76
C TYR A 75 9.55 -2.36 16.22
N PRO A 76 10.14 -3.28 16.99
CA PRO A 76 10.44 -4.63 16.49
C PRO A 76 9.22 -5.44 16.07
N ASP A 77 8.03 -5.10 16.59
CA ASP A 77 6.78 -5.80 16.27
C ASP A 77 6.13 -5.34 14.97
N ILE A 78 6.73 -4.35 14.29
CA ILE A 78 6.18 -3.84 13.04
C ILE A 78 6.29 -4.89 11.94
N SER A 79 5.18 -5.15 11.26
CA SER A 79 5.12 -6.16 10.21
C SER A 79 5.50 -5.57 8.85
N SER A 80 5.70 -6.47 7.88
CA SER A 80 5.92 -6.11 6.47
C SER A 80 4.77 -5.26 5.93
N ASN A 81 3.53 -5.62 6.23
CA ASN A 81 2.36 -4.86 5.82
C ASN A 81 2.30 -3.50 6.48
N ASP A 82 2.66 -3.42 7.76
CA ASP A 82 2.75 -2.14 8.47
C ASP A 82 3.75 -1.20 7.80
N LEU A 83 4.89 -1.75 7.36
CA LEU A 83 5.92 -0.97 6.67
C LEU A 83 5.42 -0.44 5.32
N LYS A 84 4.62 -1.22 4.60
CA LYS A 84 3.98 -0.76 3.36
C LYS A 84 3.06 0.43 3.62
N ILE A 85 2.24 0.34 4.66
CA ILE A 85 1.37 1.44 5.08
C ILE A 85 2.20 2.68 5.40
N CYS A 86 3.27 2.51 6.19
CA CYS A 86 4.17 3.62 6.55
C CYS A 86 4.78 4.27 5.31
N ALA A 87 5.23 3.48 4.35
CA ALA A 87 5.83 4.00 3.12
C ALA A 87 4.83 4.84 2.32
N LEU A 88 3.59 4.38 2.21
CA LEU A 88 2.55 5.12 1.50
C LEU A 88 2.17 6.40 2.22
N ILE A 89 2.17 6.39 3.56
CA ILE A 89 1.97 7.60 4.37
C ILE A 89 3.13 8.58 4.15
N LYS A 90 4.36 8.08 4.10
CA LYS A 90 5.56 8.91 3.85
C LYS A 90 5.45 9.65 2.52
N LEU A 91 4.80 9.06 1.53
CA LEU A 91 4.54 9.70 0.24
C LEU A 91 3.35 10.66 0.27
N ASN A 92 2.74 10.83 1.44
CA ASN A 92 1.62 11.75 1.68
C ASN A 92 0.39 11.41 0.83
N LEU A 93 0.10 10.12 0.68
CA LEU A 93 -1.07 9.66 -0.06
C LEU A 93 -2.32 9.67 0.82
N SER A 94 -3.46 9.91 0.21
CA SER A 94 -4.76 9.86 0.90
C SER A 94 -5.15 8.42 1.22
N ILE A 95 -6.11 8.26 2.12
CA ILE A 95 -6.67 6.94 2.44
C ILE A 95 -7.23 6.27 1.19
N LYS A 96 -7.92 7.04 0.36
CA LYS A 96 -8.50 6.54 -0.90
C LYS A 96 -7.42 6.04 -1.86
N GLU A 97 -6.34 6.82 -2.01
CA GLU A 97 -5.20 6.45 -2.84
C GLU A 97 -4.50 5.20 -2.30
N MET A 98 -4.29 5.13 -0.98
CA MET A 98 -3.71 3.94 -0.35
C MET A 98 -4.56 2.71 -0.57
N ALA A 99 -5.88 2.83 -0.43
CA ALA A 99 -6.82 1.74 -0.67
C ALA A 99 -6.69 1.20 -2.10
N SER A 100 -6.61 2.11 -3.08
CA SER A 100 -6.46 1.74 -4.48
C SER A 100 -5.14 1.00 -4.74
N ILE A 101 -4.03 1.50 -4.19
CA ILE A 101 -2.71 0.88 -4.35
C ILE A 101 -2.66 -0.50 -3.69
N LEU A 102 -3.22 -0.63 -2.49
CA LEU A 102 -3.21 -1.87 -1.73
C LEU A 102 -4.30 -2.86 -2.18
N ASN A 103 -5.22 -2.41 -3.01
CA ASN A 103 -6.36 -3.20 -3.48
C ASN A 103 -7.23 -3.69 -2.32
N ILE A 104 -7.52 -2.79 -1.39
CA ILE A 104 -8.41 -3.02 -0.24
C ILE A 104 -9.38 -1.85 -0.12
N SER A 105 -10.38 -2.00 0.75
CA SER A 105 -11.35 -0.93 0.97
C SER A 105 -10.73 0.23 1.77
N PRO A 106 -11.25 1.46 1.64
CA PRO A 106 -10.83 2.57 2.49
C PRO A 106 -11.01 2.27 3.98
N ASP A 107 -12.06 1.55 4.35
CA ASP A 107 -12.28 1.15 5.76
C ASP A 107 -11.17 0.21 6.25
N SER A 108 -10.70 -0.69 5.40
CA SER A 108 -9.57 -1.57 5.73
C SER A 108 -8.29 -0.77 5.95
N VAL A 109 -8.07 0.27 5.15
CA VAL A 109 -6.94 1.19 5.35
C VAL A 109 -7.05 1.89 6.70
N LYS A 110 -8.23 2.40 7.04
CA LYS A 110 -8.47 3.06 8.32
C LYS A 110 -8.17 2.12 9.49
N THR A 111 -8.62 0.87 9.41
CA THR A 111 -8.36 -0.14 10.44
C THR A 111 -6.86 -0.42 10.55
N ALA A 112 -6.17 -0.56 9.42
CA ALA A 112 -4.72 -0.79 9.41
C ALA A 112 -3.97 0.38 10.03
N ARG A 113 -4.37 1.61 9.73
CA ARG A 113 -3.77 2.82 10.33
C ARG A 113 -4.01 2.86 11.83
N TYR A 114 -5.18 2.51 12.29
CA TYR A 114 -5.52 2.47 13.72
C TYR A 114 -4.62 1.46 14.46
N ARG A 115 -4.44 0.27 13.90
CA ARG A 115 -3.56 -0.76 14.48
C ARG A 115 -2.10 -0.31 14.48
N LEU A 116 -1.67 0.34 13.41
CA LEU A 116 -0.33 0.88 13.29
C LEU A 116 -0.05 1.93 14.37
N ARG A 117 -0.99 2.83 14.63
CA ARG A 117 -0.87 3.84 15.69
C ARG A 117 -0.56 3.18 17.03
N LYS A 118 -1.23 2.08 17.34
CA LYS A 118 -0.99 1.33 18.59
C LYS A 118 0.41 0.73 18.63
N LYS A 119 0.85 0.14 17.53
CA LYS A 119 2.21 -0.43 17.45
C LYS A 119 3.29 0.63 17.61
N LEU A 120 3.04 1.83 17.09
CA LEU A 120 3.96 2.97 17.22
C LEU A 120 3.82 3.71 18.55
N GLN A 121 2.92 3.23 19.43
CA GLN A 121 2.69 3.80 20.75
C GLN A 121 2.25 5.27 20.70
N LEU A 122 1.48 5.61 19.68
CA LEU A 122 0.93 6.95 19.52
C LEU A 122 -0.39 7.08 20.28
N THR A 123 -0.62 8.24 20.88
CA THR A 123 -1.88 8.56 21.54
C THR A 123 -2.90 9.08 20.52
N THR A 124 -4.15 9.25 20.96
CA THR A 124 -5.21 9.82 20.12
C THR A 124 -4.92 11.26 19.69
N GLU A 125 -4.08 11.95 20.45
CA GLU A 125 -3.71 13.34 20.15
C GLU A 125 -2.59 13.43 19.11
N ASP A 126 -1.81 12.37 18.94
CA ASP A 126 -0.71 12.34 17.99
C ASP A 126 -1.22 12.13 16.56
N ASN A 127 -0.65 12.85 15.61
CA ASN A 127 -0.97 12.71 14.20
C ASN A 127 -0.05 11.68 13.56
N LEU A 128 -0.64 10.59 13.08
CA LEU A 128 0.12 9.49 12.46
C LEU A 128 0.90 9.97 11.23
N THR A 129 0.25 10.74 10.37
CA THR A 129 0.89 11.25 9.14
C THR A 129 2.10 12.12 9.47
N GLU A 130 1.93 13.06 10.40
CA GLU A 130 3.05 13.91 10.82
C GLU A 130 4.18 13.12 11.45
N PHE A 131 3.86 12.11 12.26
CA PHE A 131 4.86 11.25 12.87
C PHE A 131 5.67 10.52 11.80
N ILE A 132 5.00 9.91 10.84
CA ILE A 132 5.66 9.16 9.76
C ILE A 132 6.48 10.09 8.86
N LEU A 133 5.96 11.28 8.56
CA LEU A 133 6.68 12.26 7.74
C LEU A 133 7.97 12.73 8.43
N SER A 134 8.02 12.68 9.75
CA SER A 134 9.21 13.09 10.51
C SER A 134 10.30 12.01 10.60
N VAL A 135 9.97 10.77 10.23
CA VAL A 135 10.96 9.67 10.27
C VAL A 135 12.04 9.83 9.17
#